data_2ecf974d35425e0edf45841ed05bf274
#
_entry.id   2ecf974d35425e0edf45841ed05bf274
#
_cell.length_a   1.000
_cell.length_b   1.000
_cell.length_c   1.000
_cell.angle_alpha   90.00
_cell.angle_beta   90.00
_cell.angle_gamma   90.00
#
_symmetry.space_group_name_H-M   'P 1'
#
loop_
_entity.id
_entity.type
_entity.pdbx_description
1 polymer ?
#
loop_
_entity_poly.entity_id
_entity_poly.type
_entity_poly.pdbx_seq_one_letter_code
_entity_poly.pdbx_strand_id
1 'polypeptide(L)'
;MFESTQLAELRRQYESYRSRGLKLNMSRGIPCTKQIDLSQPMLSTMLSSADCHTSGGVDCRTYAGALFDGIPEAKDFFAEVYGIPKENIIVGGNSSLNMMYDSVTRALLYGVVGSPAPWCQRGKLKFLCPVPGYDRHFRVTQSLGFEMINIEMTEEGPDMDTVERLAAEDASIVGIWCVPKYSNPSGVVYSPETVRRLAQMKTAAPDFRIFWDNAYGVHDLYEPIRLADIFEECRKAGTEDRVFYFASTSKISFPGAGVAIMAASQDNLQQIRRVMAVQTIGADKLNQLRHVRFFRDAEGVRAQMRRHAAILRPKFDIVLNTFARELTGIAEWGNPRGGYFVSLNVPDGCAKRVYNLMKDAGVTLTEAGATYPYGVDPRDRNLRIAPTYPTCEELQTAIDILCVCVKLAAAEKEVQA
;
A
#
# COMPACT_ATOMS: atom_id res chain seq x y z
N MET A 1 24.33 -27.34 -1.92
CA MET A 1 24.05 -28.49 -1.02
C MET A 1 24.61 -28.16 0.34
N PHE A 2 23.78 -28.22 1.37
CA PHE A 2 24.21 -28.03 2.76
C PHE A 2 24.77 -29.38 3.29
N GLU A 3 25.92 -29.34 3.95
CA GLU A 3 26.48 -30.51 4.62
C GLU A 3 25.78 -30.77 5.97
N SER A 4 25.76 -32.01 6.44
CA SER A 4 25.16 -32.39 7.74
C SER A 4 25.75 -31.60 8.93
N THR A 5 27.01 -31.25 8.84
CA THR A 5 27.73 -30.41 9.83
C THR A 5 27.18 -28.99 9.84
N GLN A 6 26.86 -28.42 8.67
CA GLN A 6 26.28 -27.09 8.55
C GLN A 6 24.85 -27.03 9.12
N LEU A 7 24.05 -28.09 8.88
CA LEU A 7 22.70 -28.16 9.47
C LEU A 7 22.75 -28.21 11.00
N ALA A 8 23.68 -28.98 11.59
CA ALA A 8 23.85 -29.03 13.04
C ALA A 8 24.25 -27.64 13.62
N GLU A 9 25.16 -26.96 12.93
CA GLU A 9 25.56 -25.59 13.32
C GLU A 9 24.42 -24.58 13.23
N LEU A 10 23.65 -24.59 12.15
CA LEU A 10 22.46 -23.70 11.99
C LEU A 10 21.42 -23.96 13.09
N ARG A 11 21.18 -25.23 13.47
CA ARG A 11 20.30 -25.58 14.58
C ARG A 11 20.82 -25.02 15.92
N ARG A 12 22.11 -25.12 16.18
CA ARG A 12 22.74 -24.58 17.39
C ARG A 12 22.60 -23.06 17.45
N GLN A 13 22.85 -22.35 16.36
CA GLN A 13 22.66 -20.91 16.24
C GLN A 13 21.21 -20.51 16.46
N TYR A 14 20.28 -21.20 15.84
CA TYR A 14 18.85 -20.97 16.01
C TYR A 14 18.42 -21.14 17.48
N GLU A 15 18.81 -22.23 18.13
CA GLU A 15 18.50 -22.48 19.56
C GLU A 15 19.09 -21.40 20.48
N SER A 16 20.27 -20.89 20.17
CA SER A 16 20.87 -19.76 20.90
C SER A 16 19.99 -18.50 20.80
N TYR A 17 19.39 -18.21 19.64
CA TYR A 17 18.45 -17.10 19.51
C TYR A 17 17.13 -17.38 20.21
N ARG A 18 16.55 -18.57 20.04
CA ARG A 18 15.28 -18.97 20.64
C ARG A 18 15.31 -18.87 22.17
N SER A 19 16.41 -19.25 22.79
CA SER A 19 16.57 -19.21 24.24
C SER A 19 16.64 -17.81 24.83
N ARG A 20 16.83 -16.75 24.03
CA ARG A 20 16.93 -15.35 24.50
C ARG A 20 15.58 -14.74 24.93
N GLY A 21 14.45 -15.37 24.59
CA GLY A 21 13.11 -14.87 24.97
C GLY A 21 12.77 -13.50 24.37
N LEU A 22 13.18 -13.24 23.14
CA LEU A 22 13.02 -11.96 22.45
C LEU A 22 11.53 -11.65 22.17
N LYS A 23 11.21 -10.36 22.00
CA LYS A 23 9.88 -9.87 21.59
C LYS A 23 10.05 -8.76 20.55
N LEU A 24 10.42 -9.13 19.34
CA LEU A 24 10.66 -8.19 18.24
C LEU A 24 9.49 -8.22 17.26
N ASN A 25 9.24 -7.12 16.55
CA ASN A 25 8.10 -7.00 15.64
C ASN A 25 8.48 -6.34 14.32
N MET A 26 8.44 -7.11 13.23
CA MET A 26 8.61 -6.66 11.85
C MET A 26 7.38 -6.94 10.99
N SER A 27 6.19 -7.10 11.58
CA SER A 27 4.96 -7.43 10.83
C SER A 27 4.28 -6.22 10.20
N ARG A 28 4.46 -5.02 10.76
CA ARG A 28 3.70 -3.83 10.40
C ARG A 28 4.56 -2.76 9.73
N GLY A 29 4.22 -2.41 8.48
CA GLY A 29 4.72 -1.21 7.82
C GLY A 29 4.03 0.04 8.33
N ILE A 30 4.38 0.46 9.55
CA ILE A 30 3.88 1.67 10.19
C ILE A 30 5.03 2.61 10.52
N PRO A 31 4.78 3.93 10.62
CA PRO A 31 5.78 4.87 11.12
C PRO A 31 6.24 4.51 12.53
N CYS A 32 7.54 4.58 12.78
CA CYS A 32 8.08 4.47 14.14
C CYS A 32 7.87 5.78 14.92
N THR A 33 8.07 5.73 16.25
CA THR A 33 7.89 6.89 17.12
C THR A 33 8.64 8.13 16.63
N LYS A 34 9.92 7.98 16.22
CA LYS A 34 10.71 9.10 15.69
C LYS A 34 10.07 9.76 14.46
N GLN A 35 9.39 8.99 13.58
CA GLN A 35 8.67 9.56 12.44
C GLN A 35 7.39 10.28 12.90
N ILE A 36 6.66 9.71 13.85
CA ILE A 36 5.44 10.32 14.43
C ILE A 36 5.79 11.65 15.11
N ASP A 37 6.88 11.69 15.87
CA ASP A 37 7.34 12.89 16.59
C ASP A 37 7.66 14.06 15.66
N LEU A 38 8.05 13.80 14.41
CA LEU A 38 8.24 14.85 13.41
C LEU A 38 6.97 15.64 13.12
N SER A 39 5.80 15.06 13.36
CA SER A 39 4.49 15.69 13.17
C SER A 39 3.93 16.31 14.47
N GLN A 40 4.63 16.18 15.61
CA GLN A 40 4.18 16.71 16.89
C GLN A 40 3.78 18.21 16.83
N PRO A 41 4.51 19.10 16.12
CA PRO A 41 4.13 20.52 16.02
C PRO A 41 2.76 20.75 15.37
N MET A 42 2.24 19.78 14.59
CA MET A 42 0.89 19.88 14.01
C MET A 42 -0.21 20.01 15.06
N LEU A 43 0.00 19.47 16.28
CA LEU A 43 -0.97 19.57 17.37
C LEU A 43 -1.15 21.00 17.87
N SER A 44 -0.20 21.88 17.62
CA SER A 44 -0.21 23.28 18.03
C SER A 44 -0.60 24.26 16.91
N THR A 45 -1.11 23.78 15.78
CA THR A 45 -1.50 24.65 14.65
C THR A 45 -2.89 25.27 14.82
N MET A 46 -3.66 24.85 15.84
CA MET A 46 -5.03 25.29 16.09
C MET A 46 -5.21 25.51 17.59
N LEU A 47 -4.97 26.74 18.06
CA LEU A 47 -4.97 27.10 19.48
C LEU A 47 -6.18 27.94 19.89
N SER A 48 -6.92 28.51 18.93
CA SER A 48 -8.05 29.38 19.19
C SER A 48 -9.21 29.10 18.23
N SER A 49 -10.37 29.66 18.55
CA SER A 49 -11.55 29.62 17.66
C SER A 49 -11.28 30.24 16.29
N ALA A 50 -10.45 31.28 16.23
CA ALA A 50 -10.06 31.94 14.98
C ALA A 50 -9.30 30.99 14.06
N ASP A 51 -8.52 30.06 14.63
CA ASP A 51 -7.77 29.05 13.88
C ASP A 51 -8.68 27.98 13.25
N CYS A 52 -9.93 27.88 13.64
CA CYS A 52 -10.86 26.88 13.17
C CYS A 52 -11.62 27.28 11.90
N HIS A 53 -11.24 28.38 11.25
CA HIS A 53 -11.89 28.87 10.03
C HIS A 53 -11.01 28.62 8.81
N THR A 54 -11.65 28.30 7.68
CA THR A 54 -11.02 28.32 6.36
C THR A 54 -10.65 29.76 5.97
N SER A 55 -9.81 29.93 4.95
CA SER A 55 -9.50 31.24 4.37
C SER A 55 -10.75 31.95 3.82
N GLY A 56 -11.75 31.18 3.39
CA GLY A 56 -13.07 31.68 2.97
C GLY A 56 -14.04 31.97 4.12
N GLY A 57 -13.59 31.88 5.39
CA GLY A 57 -14.40 32.23 6.58
C GLY A 57 -15.35 31.12 7.05
N VAL A 58 -15.28 29.91 6.51
CA VAL A 58 -16.13 28.80 6.96
C VAL A 58 -15.61 28.24 8.28
N ASP A 59 -16.49 28.19 9.28
CA ASP A 59 -16.18 27.59 10.59
C ASP A 59 -16.18 26.05 10.50
N CYS A 60 -14.99 25.47 10.56
CA CYS A 60 -14.79 24.01 10.47
C CYS A 60 -15.27 23.23 11.70
N ARG A 61 -15.69 23.89 12.78
CA ARG A 61 -16.30 23.24 13.96
C ARG A 61 -17.78 22.90 13.73
N THR A 62 -18.38 23.44 12.66
CA THR A 62 -19.76 23.19 12.30
C THR A 62 -19.87 22.12 11.22
N TYR A 63 -21.08 21.72 10.86
CA TYR A 63 -21.31 20.82 9.73
C TYR A 63 -20.85 21.41 8.39
N ALA A 64 -20.75 22.76 8.30
CA ALA A 64 -20.24 23.48 7.12
C ALA A 64 -20.90 23.09 5.78
N GLY A 65 -22.18 22.72 5.82
CA GLY A 65 -23.08 22.59 4.66
C GLY A 65 -22.51 21.82 3.48
N ALA A 66 -22.24 22.51 2.38
CA ALA A 66 -21.83 21.92 1.10
C ALA A 66 -20.41 21.33 1.08
N LEU A 67 -19.63 21.40 2.17
CA LEU A 67 -18.25 20.89 2.22
C LEU A 67 -18.15 19.43 2.70
N PHE A 68 -19.13 18.59 2.38
CA PHE A 68 -19.13 17.19 2.80
C PHE A 68 -18.04 16.35 2.08
N ASP A 69 -17.54 16.83 0.94
CA ASP A 69 -16.47 16.19 0.16
C ASP A 69 -15.07 16.82 0.36
N GLY A 70 -14.92 17.67 1.39
CA GLY A 70 -13.67 18.30 1.80
C GLY A 70 -13.67 19.84 1.73
N ILE A 71 -12.82 20.47 2.54
CA ILE A 71 -12.61 21.92 2.51
C ILE A 71 -11.77 22.30 1.27
N PRO A 72 -11.99 23.49 0.68
CA PRO A 72 -11.27 23.94 -0.52
C PRO A 72 -9.75 23.89 -0.35
N GLU A 73 -9.24 24.34 0.78
CA GLU A 73 -7.80 24.37 1.07
C GLU A 73 -7.19 22.96 1.09
N ALA A 74 -7.91 21.96 1.58
CA ALA A 74 -7.43 20.59 1.55
C ALA A 74 -7.41 20.03 0.12
N LYS A 75 -8.39 20.37 -0.71
CA LYS A 75 -8.39 20.00 -2.13
C LYS A 75 -7.24 20.66 -2.88
N ASP A 76 -7.00 21.95 -2.67
CA ASP A 76 -5.87 22.69 -3.26
C ASP A 76 -4.52 22.08 -2.82
N PHE A 77 -4.38 21.77 -1.53
CA PHE A 77 -3.19 21.14 -0.98
C PHE A 77 -2.91 19.77 -1.61
N PHE A 78 -3.90 18.90 -1.67
CA PHE A 78 -3.69 17.56 -2.26
C PHE A 78 -3.52 17.61 -3.78
N ALA A 79 -4.16 18.58 -4.44
CA ALA A 79 -3.94 18.83 -5.87
C ALA A 79 -2.46 19.13 -6.15
N GLU A 80 -1.85 20.00 -5.36
CA GLU A 80 -0.42 20.34 -5.48
C GLU A 80 0.49 19.15 -5.15
N VAL A 81 0.18 18.39 -4.07
CA VAL A 81 1.00 17.26 -3.63
C VAL A 81 1.04 16.13 -4.65
N TYR A 82 -0.09 15.82 -5.28
CA TYR A 82 -0.23 14.66 -6.17
C TYR A 82 -0.36 15.01 -7.66
N GLY A 83 -0.42 16.31 -8.01
CA GLY A 83 -0.56 16.75 -9.39
C GLY A 83 -1.94 16.46 -10.00
N ILE A 84 -2.99 16.37 -9.18
CA ILE A 84 -4.36 16.06 -9.60
C ILE A 84 -5.20 17.33 -9.56
N PRO A 85 -6.03 17.63 -10.58
CA PRO A 85 -6.94 18.78 -10.52
C PRO A 85 -7.84 18.71 -9.28
N LYS A 86 -7.96 19.81 -8.54
CA LYS A 86 -8.70 19.86 -7.26
C LYS A 86 -10.17 19.47 -7.37
N GLU A 87 -10.80 19.76 -8.50
CA GLU A 87 -12.17 19.40 -8.80
C GLU A 87 -12.37 17.88 -8.92
N ASN A 88 -11.28 17.15 -9.19
CA ASN A 88 -11.25 15.69 -9.26
C ASN A 88 -10.99 15.00 -7.90
N ILE A 89 -10.95 15.78 -6.79
CA ILE A 89 -10.59 15.27 -5.46
C ILE A 89 -11.80 15.30 -4.52
N ILE A 90 -11.99 14.19 -3.80
CA ILE A 90 -12.80 14.09 -2.60
C ILE A 90 -11.86 13.84 -1.42
N VAL A 91 -11.99 14.67 -0.37
CA VAL A 91 -11.24 14.50 0.89
C VAL A 91 -12.12 13.75 1.88
N GLY A 92 -11.62 12.61 2.34
CA GLY A 92 -12.34 11.71 3.24
C GLY A 92 -11.84 11.74 4.68
N GLY A 93 -12.06 10.64 5.38
CA GLY A 93 -11.59 10.43 6.74
C GLY A 93 -10.09 10.11 6.82
N ASN A 94 -9.67 9.40 7.87
CA ASN A 94 -8.26 9.16 8.15
C ASN A 94 -7.63 8.01 7.35
N SER A 95 -8.40 7.25 6.59
CA SER A 95 -7.91 6.02 5.96
C SER A 95 -8.37 5.87 4.51
N SER A 96 -7.41 5.74 3.59
CA SER A 96 -7.70 5.38 2.19
C SER A 96 -8.35 3.98 2.07
N LEU A 97 -8.07 3.06 3.00
CA LEU A 97 -8.70 1.74 3.04
C LEU A 97 -10.23 1.84 3.19
N ASN A 98 -10.74 2.77 4.04
CA ASN A 98 -12.16 3.02 4.14
C ASN A 98 -12.74 3.50 2.81
N MET A 99 -12.07 4.44 2.15
CA MET A 99 -12.52 4.97 0.86
C MET A 99 -12.51 3.88 -0.23
N MET A 100 -11.52 2.99 -0.23
CA MET A 100 -11.47 1.85 -1.14
C MET A 100 -12.62 0.87 -0.85
N TYR A 101 -12.85 0.51 0.40
CA TYR A 101 -13.97 -0.35 0.81
C TYR A 101 -15.31 0.26 0.39
N ASP A 102 -15.52 1.54 0.69
CA ASP A 102 -16.73 2.28 0.29
C ASP A 102 -16.91 2.31 -1.24
N SER A 103 -15.82 2.43 -2.00
CA SER A 103 -15.89 2.45 -3.46
C SER A 103 -16.34 1.10 -4.04
N VAL A 104 -15.82 -0.01 -3.51
CA VAL A 104 -16.28 -1.36 -3.91
C VAL A 104 -17.71 -1.60 -3.45
N THR A 105 -18.07 -1.18 -2.23
CA THR A 105 -19.44 -1.33 -1.72
C THR A 105 -20.44 -0.50 -2.52
N ARG A 106 -20.09 0.74 -2.89
CA ARG A 106 -20.93 1.56 -3.78
C ARG A 106 -21.11 0.90 -5.15
N ALA A 107 -20.03 0.35 -5.73
CA ALA A 107 -20.13 -0.38 -6.98
C ALA A 107 -21.05 -1.61 -6.87
N LEU A 108 -20.99 -2.34 -5.76
CA LEU A 108 -21.90 -3.47 -5.49
C LEU A 108 -23.36 -3.02 -5.47
N LEU A 109 -23.68 -1.94 -4.75
CA LEU A 109 -25.07 -1.53 -4.50
C LEU A 109 -25.66 -0.68 -5.62
N TYR A 110 -24.84 0.12 -6.31
CA TYR A 110 -25.32 1.15 -7.25
C TYR A 110 -24.67 1.04 -8.64
N GLY A 111 -23.68 0.16 -8.83
CA GLY A 111 -22.82 0.17 -10.01
C GLY A 111 -21.84 1.34 -9.99
N VAL A 112 -21.10 1.47 -11.09
CA VAL A 112 -20.22 2.62 -11.38
C VAL A 112 -20.60 3.19 -12.74
N VAL A 113 -20.05 4.32 -13.15
CA VAL A 113 -20.29 4.89 -14.50
C VAL A 113 -20.01 3.81 -15.55
N GLY A 114 -20.96 3.61 -16.46
CA GLY A 114 -20.88 2.56 -17.50
C GLY A 114 -21.35 1.16 -17.06
N SER A 115 -21.73 0.96 -15.77
CA SER A 115 -22.27 -0.34 -15.34
C SER A 115 -23.61 -0.65 -16.01
N PRO A 116 -23.79 -1.84 -16.57
CA PRO A 116 -25.09 -2.28 -17.10
C PRO A 116 -26.12 -2.54 -15.98
N ALA A 117 -25.64 -2.86 -14.77
CA ALA A 117 -26.43 -3.06 -13.57
C ALA A 117 -25.51 -2.95 -12.32
N PRO A 118 -26.05 -2.75 -11.10
CA PRO A 118 -25.29 -2.89 -9.87
C PRO A 118 -24.50 -4.20 -9.81
N TRP A 119 -23.28 -4.16 -9.32
CA TRP A 119 -22.40 -5.34 -9.35
C TRP A 119 -22.99 -6.55 -8.60
N CYS A 120 -23.76 -6.34 -7.53
CA CYS A 120 -24.42 -7.42 -6.80
C CYS A 120 -25.51 -8.16 -7.62
N GLN A 121 -25.95 -7.59 -8.76
CA GLN A 121 -26.95 -8.20 -9.64
C GLN A 121 -26.34 -8.93 -10.84
N ARG A 122 -25.00 -8.96 -10.97
CA ARG A 122 -24.28 -9.45 -12.14
C ARG A 122 -23.67 -10.85 -11.97
N GLY A 123 -24.06 -11.60 -10.97
CA GLY A 123 -23.46 -12.89 -10.65
C GLY A 123 -22.09 -12.76 -9.98
N LYS A 124 -21.22 -13.76 -10.16
CA LYS A 124 -19.91 -13.79 -9.52
C LYS A 124 -18.89 -12.98 -10.31
N LEU A 125 -18.49 -11.86 -9.74
CA LEU A 125 -17.50 -10.96 -10.31
C LEU A 125 -16.10 -11.24 -9.79
N LYS A 126 -15.09 -10.77 -10.54
CA LYS A 126 -13.67 -11.05 -10.30
C LYS A 126 -12.83 -9.79 -10.27
N PHE A 127 -11.74 -9.86 -9.49
CA PHE A 127 -10.69 -8.85 -9.44
C PHE A 127 -9.34 -9.45 -9.82
N LEU A 128 -8.57 -8.70 -10.60
CA LEU A 128 -7.16 -8.97 -10.84
C LEU A 128 -6.35 -8.47 -9.63
N CYS A 129 -5.51 -9.33 -9.10
CA CYS A 129 -4.75 -9.11 -7.87
C CYS A 129 -3.26 -9.32 -8.15
N PRO A 130 -2.48 -8.26 -8.41
CA PRO A 130 -1.03 -8.36 -8.50
C PRO A 130 -0.42 -8.93 -7.22
N VAL A 131 0.41 -9.97 -7.36
CA VAL A 131 1.01 -10.73 -6.25
C VAL A 131 2.53 -10.89 -6.42
N PRO A 132 3.30 -10.81 -5.30
CA PRO A 132 2.84 -10.53 -3.94
C PRO A 132 2.27 -9.11 -3.83
N GLY A 133 1.19 -8.92 -3.06
CA GLY A 133 0.44 -7.68 -2.98
C GLY A 133 -0.01 -7.30 -1.56
N TYR A 134 -0.83 -6.25 -1.47
CA TYR A 134 -1.32 -5.73 -0.20
C TYR A 134 -2.50 -6.57 0.32
N ASP A 135 -2.30 -7.25 1.44
CA ASP A 135 -3.25 -8.17 2.06
C ASP A 135 -4.63 -7.55 2.35
N ARG A 136 -4.71 -6.24 2.62
CA ARG A 136 -5.98 -5.56 2.87
C ARG A 136 -6.84 -5.44 1.63
N HIS A 137 -6.26 -5.23 0.45
CA HIS A 137 -7.00 -5.26 -0.82
C HIS A 137 -7.68 -6.61 -1.02
N PHE A 138 -6.93 -7.69 -0.79
CA PHE A 138 -7.46 -9.04 -0.93
C PHE A 138 -8.57 -9.34 0.07
N ARG A 139 -8.42 -8.89 1.33
CA ARG A 139 -9.45 -9.06 2.36
C ARG A 139 -10.72 -8.27 2.05
N VAL A 140 -10.61 -7.04 1.54
CA VAL A 140 -11.78 -6.27 1.07
C VAL A 140 -12.50 -7.04 -0.03
N THR A 141 -11.77 -7.48 -1.05
CA THR A 141 -12.30 -8.22 -2.20
C THR A 141 -12.99 -9.52 -1.76
N GLN A 142 -12.33 -10.30 -0.90
CA GLN A 142 -12.86 -11.54 -0.36
C GLN A 142 -14.12 -11.33 0.48
N SER A 143 -14.09 -10.33 1.38
CA SER A 143 -15.21 -10.05 2.29
C SER A 143 -16.49 -9.60 1.57
N LEU A 144 -16.32 -9.02 0.38
CA LEU A 144 -17.42 -8.57 -0.46
C LEU A 144 -17.82 -9.62 -1.54
N GLY A 145 -17.25 -10.82 -1.48
CA GLY A 145 -17.70 -11.97 -2.27
C GLY A 145 -17.12 -12.08 -3.67
N PHE A 146 -16.11 -11.27 -4.03
CA PHE A 146 -15.45 -11.37 -5.33
C PHE A 146 -14.48 -12.55 -5.39
N GLU A 147 -14.32 -13.11 -6.59
CA GLU A 147 -13.23 -14.01 -6.90
C GLU A 147 -11.96 -13.22 -7.20
N MET A 148 -10.82 -13.74 -6.78
CA MET A 148 -9.53 -13.10 -6.98
C MET A 148 -8.65 -13.92 -7.90
N ILE A 149 -8.05 -13.26 -8.90
CA ILE A 149 -7.14 -13.86 -9.87
C ILE A 149 -5.74 -13.31 -9.62
N ASN A 150 -4.79 -14.18 -9.33
CA ASN A 150 -3.39 -13.80 -9.16
C ASN A 150 -2.80 -13.31 -10.48
N ILE A 151 -2.14 -12.15 -10.44
CA ILE A 151 -1.31 -11.62 -11.53
C ILE A 151 0.12 -11.50 -11.02
N GLU A 152 1.07 -12.09 -11.70
CA GLU A 152 2.47 -12.01 -11.29
C GLU A 152 3.00 -10.57 -11.38
N MET A 153 3.76 -10.15 -10.37
CA MET A 153 4.49 -8.88 -10.38
C MET A 153 5.84 -9.07 -11.04
N THR A 154 6.15 -8.20 -12.00
CA THR A 154 7.45 -8.06 -12.64
C THR A 154 8.22 -6.88 -12.04
N GLU A 155 9.44 -6.62 -12.53
CA GLU A 155 10.22 -5.43 -12.15
C GLU A 155 9.60 -4.11 -12.63
N GLU A 156 8.68 -4.16 -13.59
CA GLU A 156 8.00 -2.99 -14.18
C GLU A 156 6.55 -2.78 -13.71
N GLY A 157 6.02 -3.69 -12.91
CA GLY A 157 4.62 -3.70 -12.47
C GLY A 157 3.97 -5.07 -12.67
N PRO A 158 2.64 -5.18 -12.72
CA PRO A 158 1.97 -6.44 -13.00
C PRO A 158 2.29 -6.94 -14.42
N ASP A 159 2.29 -8.27 -14.61
CA ASP A 159 2.37 -8.87 -15.95
C ASP A 159 1.21 -8.39 -16.83
N MET A 160 1.50 -7.39 -17.64
CA MET A 160 0.49 -6.73 -18.47
C MET A 160 -0.04 -7.61 -19.62
N ASP A 161 0.72 -8.59 -20.09
CA ASP A 161 0.23 -9.52 -21.14
C ASP A 161 -0.92 -10.37 -20.58
N THR A 162 -0.75 -10.86 -19.36
CA THR A 162 -1.80 -11.59 -18.63
C THR A 162 -2.97 -10.69 -18.27
N VAL A 163 -2.72 -9.47 -17.77
CA VAL A 163 -3.77 -8.49 -17.41
C VAL A 163 -4.64 -8.17 -18.62
N GLU A 164 -4.04 -7.77 -19.75
CA GLU A 164 -4.76 -7.37 -20.96
C GLU A 164 -5.57 -8.51 -21.55
N ARG A 165 -4.98 -9.71 -21.64
CA ARG A 165 -5.68 -10.89 -22.14
C ARG A 165 -6.90 -11.22 -21.29
N LEU A 166 -6.75 -11.34 -19.98
CA LEU A 166 -7.85 -11.69 -19.09
C LEU A 166 -8.95 -10.62 -19.06
N ALA A 167 -8.59 -9.34 -18.99
CA ALA A 167 -9.56 -8.26 -19.00
C ALA A 167 -10.34 -8.16 -20.32
N ALA A 168 -9.71 -8.50 -21.45
CA ALA A 168 -10.36 -8.48 -22.76
C ALA A 168 -11.29 -9.69 -23.02
N GLU A 169 -11.02 -10.83 -22.37
CA GLU A 169 -11.74 -12.08 -22.61
C GLU A 169 -12.91 -12.32 -21.66
N ASP A 170 -12.89 -11.74 -20.45
CA ASP A 170 -13.85 -12.07 -19.39
C ASP A 170 -14.54 -10.81 -18.82
N ALA A 171 -15.82 -10.64 -19.18
CA ALA A 171 -16.66 -9.53 -18.70
C ALA A 171 -17.02 -9.61 -17.20
N SER A 172 -16.71 -10.70 -16.53
CA SER A 172 -16.86 -10.80 -15.06
C SER A 172 -15.69 -10.16 -14.29
N ILE A 173 -14.59 -9.84 -14.98
CA ILE A 173 -13.44 -9.14 -14.39
C ILE A 173 -13.72 -7.63 -14.40
N VAL A 174 -14.03 -7.08 -13.23
CA VAL A 174 -14.48 -5.69 -13.09
C VAL A 174 -13.46 -4.74 -12.46
N GLY A 175 -12.31 -5.25 -12.04
CA GLY A 175 -11.30 -4.38 -11.44
C GLY A 175 -9.93 -5.01 -11.27
N ILE A 176 -8.95 -4.14 -11.04
CA ILE A 176 -7.58 -4.47 -10.68
C ILE A 176 -7.12 -3.60 -9.50
N TRP A 177 -6.42 -4.20 -8.54
CA TRP A 177 -5.72 -3.48 -7.49
C TRP A 177 -4.32 -3.08 -7.93
N CYS A 178 -3.96 -1.81 -7.78
CA CYS A 178 -2.64 -1.30 -8.13
C CYS A 178 -2.04 -0.53 -6.95
N VAL A 179 -0.82 -0.87 -6.55
CA VAL A 179 0.04 -0.04 -5.68
C VAL A 179 1.23 0.41 -6.53
N PRO A 180 1.09 1.52 -7.28
CA PRO A 180 1.94 1.78 -8.44
C PRO A 180 3.34 2.30 -8.11
N LYS A 181 3.53 2.88 -6.92
CA LYS A 181 4.83 3.38 -6.48
C LYS A 181 5.23 2.69 -5.19
N TYR A 182 6.42 2.07 -5.21
CA TYR A 182 6.94 1.28 -4.08
C TYR A 182 5.95 0.24 -3.59
N SER A 183 5.46 -0.58 -4.53
CA SER A 183 4.42 -1.61 -4.31
C SER A 183 4.66 -2.41 -3.03
N ASN A 184 3.60 -2.68 -2.30
CA ASN A 184 3.61 -3.47 -1.08
C ASN A 184 3.39 -4.97 -1.39
N PRO A 185 4.38 -5.87 -1.20
CA PRO A 185 5.69 -5.64 -0.58
C PRO A 185 6.85 -5.49 -1.56
N SER A 186 6.65 -5.62 -2.87
CA SER A 186 7.73 -5.78 -3.87
C SER A 186 8.68 -4.58 -3.96
N GLY A 187 8.23 -3.37 -3.59
CA GLY A 187 9.01 -2.14 -3.74
C GLY A 187 9.09 -1.61 -5.19
N VAL A 188 8.42 -2.28 -6.13
CA VAL A 188 8.40 -1.91 -7.55
C VAL A 188 7.70 -0.57 -7.76
N VAL A 189 8.21 0.22 -8.70
CA VAL A 189 7.53 1.39 -9.27
C VAL A 189 7.10 1.03 -10.69
N TYR A 190 5.82 1.20 -10.99
CA TYR A 190 5.29 0.86 -12.32
C TYR A 190 5.99 1.69 -13.40
N SER A 191 6.44 1.03 -14.46
CA SER A 191 7.06 1.69 -15.59
C SER A 191 6.04 2.57 -16.32
N PRO A 192 6.51 3.61 -17.06
CA PRO A 192 5.61 4.40 -17.92
C PRO A 192 4.82 3.53 -18.90
N GLU A 193 5.43 2.46 -19.39
CA GLU A 193 4.79 1.50 -20.30
C GLU A 193 3.65 0.75 -19.62
N THR A 194 3.86 0.25 -18.40
CA THR A 194 2.81 -0.41 -17.59
C THR A 194 1.61 0.53 -17.36
N VAL A 195 1.88 1.79 -16.99
CA VAL A 195 0.83 2.78 -16.77
C VAL A 195 0.05 3.06 -18.06
N ARG A 196 0.75 3.22 -19.18
CA ARG A 196 0.16 3.42 -20.50
C ARG A 196 -0.72 2.22 -20.92
N ARG A 197 -0.23 0.99 -20.76
CA ARG A 197 -0.96 -0.24 -21.08
C ARG A 197 -2.23 -0.38 -20.23
N LEU A 198 -2.17 -0.13 -18.92
CA LEU A 198 -3.36 -0.12 -18.06
C LEU A 198 -4.43 0.87 -18.53
N ALA A 199 -4.03 2.04 -18.99
CA ALA A 199 -4.95 3.04 -19.51
C ALA A 199 -5.58 2.64 -20.85
N GLN A 200 -4.80 2.02 -21.75
CA GLN A 200 -5.19 1.74 -23.15
C GLN A 200 -5.81 0.36 -23.35
N MET A 201 -5.64 -0.59 -22.42
CA MET A 201 -6.08 -1.97 -22.58
C MET A 201 -7.57 -2.07 -22.90
N LYS A 202 -7.92 -3.07 -23.70
CA LYS A 202 -9.32 -3.44 -23.95
C LYS A 202 -9.87 -4.20 -22.76
N THR A 203 -11.12 -3.93 -22.40
CA THR A 203 -11.83 -4.66 -21.33
C THR A 203 -13.17 -5.15 -21.83
N ALA A 204 -13.50 -6.40 -21.56
CA ALA A 204 -14.82 -6.96 -21.86
C ALA A 204 -15.91 -6.37 -20.94
N ALA A 205 -15.55 -6.05 -19.69
CA ALA A 205 -16.43 -5.29 -18.80
C ALA A 205 -16.37 -3.79 -19.15
N PRO A 206 -17.52 -3.17 -19.52
CA PRO A 206 -17.56 -1.74 -19.88
C PRO A 206 -17.29 -0.83 -18.67
N ASP A 207 -17.47 -1.37 -17.49
CA ASP A 207 -17.35 -0.71 -16.19
C ASP A 207 -16.13 -1.19 -15.38
N PHE A 208 -15.08 -1.67 -16.05
CA PHE A 208 -13.83 -2.05 -15.42
C PHE A 208 -13.18 -0.87 -14.68
N ARG A 209 -12.65 -1.10 -13.48
CA ARG A 209 -12.00 -0.07 -12.65
C ARG A 209 -10.58 -0.42 -12.26
N ILE A 210 -9.71 0.58 -12.35
CA ILE A 210 -8.33 0.56 -11.83
C ILE A 210 -8.36 1.21 -10.45
N PHE A 211 -8.19 0.41 -9.39
CA PHE A 211 -8.06 0.88 -8.01
C PHE A 211 -6.59 1.24 -7.76
N TRP A 212 -6.27 2.53 -7.88
CA TRP A 212 -4.92 3.07 -7.87
C TRP A 212 -4.56 3.57 -6.48
N ASP A 213 -4.06 2.67 -5.62
CA ASP A 213 -3.65 3.00 -4.25
C ASP A 213 -2.23 3.57 -4.23
N ASN A 214 -2.11 4.89 -4.35
CA ASN A 214 -0.83 5.59 -4.32
C ASN A 214 -0.37 5.90 -2.88
N ALA A 215 -0.37 4.87 -2.03
CA ALA A 215 -0.03 4.96 -0.61
C ALA A 215 1.39 5.49 -0.36
N TYR A 216 2.29 5.32 -1.31
CA TYR A 216 3.72 5.67 -1.20
C TYR A 216 4.17 6.73 -2.20
N GLY A 217 3.26 7.50 -2.78
CA GLY A 217 3.56 8.48 -3.83
C GLY A 217 4.67 9.48 -3.51
N VAL A 218 4.87 9.78 -2.22
CA VAL A 218 5.88 10.72 -1.71
C VAL A 218 6.93 10.08 -0.80
N HIS A 219 7.04 8.75 -0.79
CA HIS A 219 7.88 8.00 0.16
C HIS A 219 9.22 7.57 -0.43
N ASP A 220 9.88 8.48 -1.14
CA ASP A 220 11.21 8.26 -1.68
C ASP A 220 12.25 8.18 -0.54
N LEU A 221 13.08 7.14 -0.53
CA LEU A 221 14.19 7.01 0.43
C LEU A 221 15.49 7.59 -0.12
N TYR A 222 15.64 7.61 -1.42
CA TYR A 222 16.80 8.13 -2.15
C TYR A 222 16.32 9.20 -3.14
N GLU A 223 16.92 9.29 -4.32
CA GLU A 223 16.45 10.19 -5.37
C GLU A 223 15.01 9.83 -5.79
N PRO A 224 14.14 10.85 -5.93
CA PRO A 224 12.75 10.64 -6.29
C PRO A 224 12.59 9.93 -7.63
N ILE A 225 11.76 8.87 -7.65
CA ILE A 225 11.37 8.21 -8.88
C ILE A 225 10.03 8.77 -9.33
N ARG A 226 9.96 9.27 -10.56
CA ARG A 226 8.70 9.77 -11.13
C ARG A 226 7.82 8.61 -11.54
N LEU A 227 6.60 8.60 -11.04
CA LEU A 227 5.52 7.74 -11.54
C LEU A 227 4.81 8.46 -12.69
N ALA A 228 4.49 7.74 -13.76
CA ALA A 228 3.68 8.29 -14.85
C ALA A 228 2.25 8.61 -14.37
N ASP A 229 1.64 9.65 -14.93
CA ASP A 229 0.30 10.09 -14.55
C ASP A 229 -0.77 9.22 -15.22
N ILE A 230 -1.45 8.39 -14.44
CA ILE A 230 -2.51 7.50 -14.92
C ILE A 230 -3.71 8.28 -15.48
N PHE A 231 -4.05 9.44 -14.93
CA PHE A 231 -5.15 10.25 -15.45
C PHE A 231 -4.81 10.85 -16.81
N GLU A 232 -3.56 11.28 -17.02
CA GLU A 232 -3.10 11.75 -18.32
C GLU A 232 -3.15 10.64 -19.36
N GLU A 233 -2.66 9.44 -19.02
CA GLU A 233 -2.69 8.30 -19.95
C GLU A 233 -4.12 7.83 -20.25
N CYS A 234 -5.01 7.81 -19.25
CA CYS A 234 -6.43 7.50 -19.49
C CYS A 234 -7.13 8.56 -20.34
N ARG A 235 -6.80 9.84 -20.17
CA ARG A 235 -7.35 10.92 -21.03
C ARG A 235 -6.94 10.74 -22.50
N LYS A 236 -5.67 10.42 -22.74
CA LYS A 236 -5.18 10.11 -24.09
C LYS A 236 -5.90 8.91 -24.71
N ALA A 237 -6.30 7.95 -23.89
CA ALA A 237 -6.97 6.74 -24.31
C ALA A 237 -8.51 6.85 -24.37
N GLY A 238 -9.12 7.92 -23.86
CA GLY A 238 -10.57 8.06 -23.72
C GLY A 238 -11.17 7.12 -22.67
N THR A 239 -10.44 6.86 -21.60
CA THR A 239 -10.78 5.88 -20.55
C THR A 239 -10.74 6.51 -19.14
N GLU A 240 -11.01 7.78 -19.01
CA GLU A 240 -10.89 8.56 -17.77
C GLU A 240 -11.72 7.98 -16.64
N ASP A 241 -12.84 7.35 -16.94
CA ASP A 241 -13.73 6.76 -15.94
C ASP A 241 -13.17 5.48 -15.29
N ARG A 242 -12.07 4.95 -15.79
CA ARG A 242 -11.49 3.71 -15.26
C ARG A 242 -10.80 3.88 -13.93
N VAL A 243 -10.33 5.09 -13.60
CA VAL A 243 -9.44 5.30 -12.46
C VAL A 243 -10.21 5.70 -11.21
N PHE A 244 -9.98 4.92 -10.14
CA PHE A 244 -10.23 5.29 -8.76
C PHE A 244 -8.89 5.41 -8.06
N TYR A 245 -8.45 6.65 -7.83
CA TYR A 245 -7.17 6.96 -7.21
C TYR A 245 -7.34 7.19 -5.72
N PHE A 246 -6.43 6.67 -4.90
CA PHE A 246 -6.42 6.81 -3.46
C PHE A 246 -5.04 7.21 -2.95
N ALA A 247 -5.01 8.09 -1.94
CA ALA A 247 -3.83 8.42 -1.18
C ALA A 247 -4.20 8.85 0.25
N SER A 248 -3.23 8.91 1.15
CA SER A 248 -3.47 9.40 2.51
C SER A 248 -2.20 9.92 3.17
N THR A 249 -2.36 10.74 4.20
CA THR A 249 -1.27 11.19 5.05
C THR A 249 -0.93 10.21 6.19
N SER A 250 -1.54 9.03 6.22
CA SER A 250 -1.36 8.05 7.32
C SER A 250 0.09 7.66 7.60
N LYS A 251 0.96 7.73 6.59
CA LYS A 251 2.39 7.45 6.73
C LYS A 251 3.26 8.71 6.60
N ILE A 252 2.63 9.89 6.52
CA ILE A 252 3.29 11.20 6.40
C ILE A 252 3.21 11.97 7.71
N SER A 253 2.03 11.89 8.39
CA SER A 253 1.74 12.54 9.66
C SER A 253 1.42 11.50 10.75
N PHE A 254 0.22 11.57 11.32
CA PHE A 254 -0.25 10.63 12.33
C PHE A 254 -1.10 9.51 11.71
N PRO A 255 -0.73 8.22 11.85
CA PRO A 255 -1.54 7.12 11.32
C PRO A 255 -2.97 7.08 11.86
N GLY A 256 -3.14 7.44 13.12
CA GLY A 256 -4.45 7.46 13.79
C GLY A 256 -5.31 8.70 13.48
N ALA A 257 -4.72 9.73 12.89
CA ALA A 257 -5.36 11.02 12.61
C ALA A 257 -4.90 11.60 11.26
N GLY A 258 -4.73 10.76 10.25
CA GLY A 258 -4.41 11.17 8.89
C GLY A 258 -5.62 11.77 8.16
N VAL A 259 -5.39 12.17 6.92
CA VAL A 259 -6.41 12.58 5.96
C VAL A 259 -6.21 11.75 4.69
N ALA A 260 -7.28 11.14 4.22
CA ALA A 260 -7.29 10.37 2.97
C ALA A 260 -8.02 11.14 1.86
N ILE A 261 -7.62 10.85 0.64
CA ILE A 261 -8.30 11.36 -0.56
C ILE A 261 -8.67 10.23 -1.50
N MET A 262 -9.69 10.49 -2.27
CA MET A 262 -10.04 9.79 -3.49
C MET A 262 -10.06 10.78 -4.64
N ALA A 263 -9.57 10.36 -5.81
CA ALA A 263 -9.73 11.13 -7.03
C ALA A 263 -10.24 10.25 -8.16
N ALA A 264 -11.05 10.84 -9.05
CA ALA A 264 -11.66 10.16 -10.20
C ALA A 264 -12.09 11.19 -11.27
N SER A 265 -12.64 10.71 -12.38
CA SER A 265 -13.29 11.55 -13.38
C SER A 265 -14.49 12.30 -12.79
N GLN A 266 -14.91 13.37 -13.44
CA GLN A 266 -16.08 14.16 -12.99
C GLN A 266 -17.36 13.32 -12.96
N ASP A 267 -17.59 12.46 -13.93
CA ASP A 267 -18.76 11.58 -13.99
C ASP A 267 -18.80 10.60 -12.82
N ASN A 268 -17.67 9.95 -12.51
CA ASN A 268 -17.54 9.11 -11.34
C ASN A 268 -17.77 9.93 -10.04
N LEU A 269 -17.18 11.11 -9.92
CA LEU A 269 -17.33 11.93 -8.72
C LEU A 269 -18.77 12.42 -8.52
N GLN A 270 -19.48 12.74 -9.61
CA GLN A 270 -20.89 13.11 -9.53
C GLN A 270 -21.73 11.95 -8.97
N GLN A 271 -21.51 10.73 -9.46
CA GLN A 271 -22.19 9.53 -8.96
C GLN A 271 -21.85 9.28 -7.47
N ILE A 272 -20.55 9.35 -7.13
CA ILE A 272 -20.08 9.15 -5.76
C ILE A 272 -20.68 10.16 -4.80
N ARG A 273 -20.69 11.46 -5.16
CA ARG A 273 -21.24 12.54 -4.32
C ARG A 273 -22.73 12.35 -4.04
N ARG A 274 -23.52 11.83 -5.00
CA ARG A 274 -24.95 11.53 -4.78
C ARG A 274 -25.14 10.51 -3.66
N VAL A 275 -24.30 9.47 -3.60
CA VAL A 275 -24.36 8.45 -2.54
C VAL A 275 -23.79 9.01 -1.23
N MET A 276 -22.69 9.77 -1.30
CA MET A 276 -22.08 10.39 -0.12
C MET A 276 -23.03 11.36 0.59
N ALA A 277 -23.86 12.09 -0.15
CA ALA A 277 -24.85 13.01 0.43
C ALA A 277 -25.88 12.33 1.35
N VAL A 278 -26.06 11.00 1.18
CA VAL A 278 -26.90 10.17 2.07
C VAL A 278 -26.05 9.50 3.15
N GLN A 279 -24.80 9.16 2.83
CA GLN A 279 -23.89 8.40 3.70
C GLN A 279 -23.28 9.24 4.82
N THR A 280 -22.95 10.52 4.55
CA THR A 280 -22.18 11.35 5.47
C THR A 280 -22.52 12.83 5.35
N ILE A 281 -22.28 13.57 6.43
CA ILE A 281 -22.30 15.05 6.42
C ILE A 281 -20.90 15.60 6.11
N GLY A 282 -19.91 14.75 6.07
CA GLY A 282 -18.51 15.04 5.73
C GLY A 282 -17.52 14.52 6.75
N ALA A 283 -16.26 14.45 6.31
CA ALA A 283 -15.15 14.06 7.16
C ALA A 283 -14.72 15.21 8.10
N ASP A 284 -13.84 14.90 9.06
CA ASP A 284 -13.29 15.83 10.03
C ASP A 284 -12.56 17.01 9.35
N LYS A 285 -13.22 18.17 9.33
CA LYS A 285 -12.71 19.40 8.69
C LYS A 285 -11.62 20.06 9.50
N LEU A 286 -11.65 19.94 10.83
CA LEU A 286 -10.59 20.46 11.69
C LEU A 286 -9.28 19.70 11.42
N ASN A 287 -9.35 18.39 11.23
CA ASN A 287 -8.18 17.61 10.89
C ASN A 287 -7.63 17.93 9.50
N GLN A 288 -8.51 18.18 8.51
CA GLN A 288 -8.10 18.65 7.18
C GLN A 288 -7.36 20.00 7.28
N LEU A 289 -7.96 20.98 7.97
CA LEU A 289 -7.40 22.32 8.14
C LEU A 289 -6.04 22.27 8.88
N ARG A 290 -5.93 21.43 9.91
CA ARG A 290 -4.70 21.22 10.66
C ARG A 290 -3.56 20.70 9.78
N HIS A 291 -3.83 19.75 8.88
CA HIS A 291 -2.85 19.23 7.93
C HIS A 291 -2.38 20.31 6.95
N VAL A 292 -3.32 21.07 6.37
CA VAL A 292 -3.02 22.18 5.46
C VAL A 292 -2.11 23.21 6.15
N ARG A 293 -2.44 23.62 7.37
CA ARG A 293 -1.62 24.59 8.12
C ARG A 293 -0.25 24.10 8.49
N PHE A 294 -0.13 22.81 8.81
CA PHE A 294 1.15 22.23 9.18
C PHE A 294 2.09 22.07 7.99
N PHE A 295 1.60 21.50 6.91
CA PHE A 295 2.42 21.28 5.72
C PHE A 295 2.53 22.52 4.83
N ARG A 296 1.48 23.34 4.76
CA ARG A 296 1.31 24.54 3.94
C ARG A 296 1.13 24.22 2.45
N ASP A 297 2.08 23.49 1.85
CA ASP A 297 2.19 23.20 0.43
C ASP A 297 2.88 21.84 0.18
N ALA A 298 3.07 21.49 -1.08
CA ALA A 298 3.76 20.26 -1.46
C ALA A 298 5.24 20.26 -1.03
N GLU A 299 5.89 21.43 -0.94
CA GLU A 299 7.29 21.49 -0.45
C GLU A 299 7.38 21.16 1.03
N GLY A 300 6.41 21.58 1.84
CA GLY A 300 6.30 21.17 3.25
C GLY A 300 6.18 19.66 3.41
N VAL A 301 5.39 19.00 2.55
CA VAL A 301 5.32 17.53 2.51
C VAL A 301 6.67 16.94 2.11
N ARG A 302 7.30 17.42 1.04
CA ARG A 302 8.62 16.94 0.60
C ARG A 302 9.69 17.10 1.69
N ALA A 303 9.68 18.23 2.40
CA ALA A 303 10.59 18.48 3.53
C ALA A 303 10.37 17.45 4.66
N GLN A 304 9.11 17.19 5.01
CA GLN A 304 8.76 16.15 5.99
C GLN A 304 9.26 14.77 5.53
N MET A 305 9.06 14.42 4.27
CA MET A 305 9.44 13.11 3.74
C MET A 305 10.97 12.93 3.65
N ARG A 306 11.74 14.00 3.39
CA ARG A 306 13.21 13.94 3.51
C ARG A 306 13.66 13.60 4.95
N ARG A 307 12.97 14.13 5.96
CA ARG A 307 13.22 13.79 7.38
C ARG A 307 12.84 12.32 7.69
N HIS A 308 11.72 11.84 7.16
CA HIS A 308 11.36 10.42 7.23
C HIS A 308 12.42 9.53 6.57
N ALA A 309 12.88 9.89 5.39
CA ALA A 309 13.92 9.15 4.65
C ALA A 309 15.22 9.04 5.46
N ALA A 310 15.64 10.11 6.14
CA ALA A 310 16.83 10.10 6.99
C ALA A 310 16.72 9.10 8.16
N ILE A 311 15.51 8.87 8.68
CA ILE A 311 15.23 7.86 9.72
C ILE A 311 15.19 6.45 9.13
N LEU A 312 14.65 6.28 7.93
CA LEU A 312 14.37 4.97 7.37
C LEU A 312 15.55 4.37 6.58
N ARG A 313 16.36 5.19 5.88
CA ARG A 313 17.50 4.68 5.10
C ARG A 313 18.39 3.71 5.88
N PRO A 314 18.89 4.04 7.09
CA PRO A 314 19.74 3.12 7.84
C PRO A 314 19.07 1.77 8.11
N LYS A 315 17.75 1.75 8.27
CA LYS A 315 16.99 0.52 8.49
C LYS A 315 16.91 -0.36 7.23
N PHE A 316 16.69 0.26 6.07
CA PHE A 316 16.72 -0.45 4.79
C PHE A 316 18.12 -0.96 4.48
N ASP A 317 19.17 -0.16 4.76
CA ASP A 317 20.56 -0.56 4.57
C ASP A 317 20.93 -1.77 5.44
N ILE A 318 20.45 -1.84 6.69
CA ILE A 318 20.62 -3.02 7.57
C ILE A 318 20.06 -4.27 6.89
N VAL A 319 18.82 -4.21 6.40
CA VAL A 319 18.16 -5.36 5.77
C VAL A 319 18.91 -5.79 4.51
N LEU A 320 19.12 -4.86 3.58
CA LEU A 320 19.68 -5.16 2.26
C LEU A 320 21.13 -5.63 2.35
N ASN A 321 21.97 -4.98 3.17
CA ASN A 321 23.36 -5.38 3.36
C ASN A 321 23.49 -6.74 4.05
N THR A 322 22.62 -7.03 5.03
CA THR A 322 22.62 -8.33 5.71
C THR A 322 22.15 -9.43 4.76
N PHE A 323 21.11 -9.20 3.95
CA PHE A 323 20.68 -10.17 2.94
C PHE A 323 21.78 -10.43 1.91
N ALA A 324 22.45 -9.39 1.41
CA ALA A 324 23.55 -9.52 0.47
C ALA A 324 24.71 -10.36 1.03
N ARG A 325 25.03 -10.18 2.32
CA ARG A 325 26.08 -10.94 2.99
C ARG A 325 25.69 -12.39 3.28
N GLU A 326 24.44 -12.61 3.72
CA GLU A 326 24.03 -13.87 4.33
C GLU A 326 23.20 -14.78 3.43
N LEU A 327 22.44 -14.22 2.46
CA LEU A 327 21.45 -14.95 1.69
C LEU A 327 21.72 -15.03 0.20
N THR A 328 22.81 -14.42 -0.30
CA THR A 328 23.22 -14.53 -1.71
C THR A 328 23.35 -16.00 -2.12
N GLY A 329 22.68 -16.38 -3.22
CA GLY A 329 22.62 -17.75 -3.71
C GLY A 329 21.65 -18.69 -2.98
N ILE A 330 20.94 -18.18 -1.94
CA ILE A 330 19.94 -18.94 -1.17
C ILE A 330 18.54 -18.38 -1.37
N ALA A 331 18.39 -17.06 -1.38
CA ALA A 331 17.12 -16.36 -1.48
C ALA A 331 17.22 -15.17 -2.45
N GLU A 332 16.07 -14.65 -2.86
CA GLU A 332 15.93 -13.47 -3.72
C GLU A 332 15.17 -12.38 -2.97
N TRP A 333 15.53 -11.12 -3.17
CA TRP A 333 14.84 -10.00 -2.53
C TRP A 333 14.77 -8.78 -3.43
N GLY A 334 13.74 -7.94 -3.18
CA GLY A 334 13.62 -6.64 -3.82
C GLY A 334 14.62 -5.64 -3.27
N ASN A 335 15.01 -4.67 -4.10
CA ASN A 335 15.84 -3.54 -3.71
C ASN A 335 15.03 -2.23 -3.81
N PRO A 336 14.11 -1.96 -2.88
CA PRO A 336 13.20 -0.82 -2.97
C PRO A 336 13.94 0.51 -2.82
N ARG A 337 13.58 1.47 -3.65
CA ARG A 337 14.11 2.85 -3.58
C ARG A 337 13.24 3.75 -2.71
N GLY A 338 12.18 3.19 -2.11
CA GLY A 338 11.23 3.88 -1.26
C GLY A 338 10.18 2.95 -0.66
N GLY A 339 9.16 3.53 -0.06
CA GLY A 339 8.11 2.75 0.59
C GLY A 339 8.49 2.22 1.97
N TYR A 340 7.86 1.10 2.38
CA TYR A 340 7.91 0.61 3.76
C TYR A 340 8.30 -0.87 3.89
N PHE A 341 8.58 -1.55 2.78
CA PHE A 341 8.75 -2.99 2.78
C PHE A 341 9.93 -3.46 1.91
N VAL A 342 10.44 -4.62 2.27
CA VAL A 342 11.32 -5.43 1.41
C VAL A 342 10.62 -6.78 1.20
N SER A 343 10.45 -7.19 -0.05
CA SER A 343 9.96 -8.51 -0.40
C SER A 343 11.12 -9.50 -0.40
N LEU A 344 10.97 -10.61 0.31
CA LEU A 344 11.96 -11.70 0.37
C LEU A 344 11.31 -12.97 -0.15
N ASN A 345 11.89 -13.57 -1.18
CA ASN A 345 11.55 -14.89 -1.69
C ASN A 345 12.59 -15.90 -1.21
N VAL A 346 12.21 -16.73 -0.24
CA VAL A 346 12.99 -17.87 0.21
C VAL A 346 12.81 -19.05 -0.78
N PRO A 347 13.60 -20.14 -0.67
CA PRO A 347 13.38 -21.33 -1.51
C PRO A 347 11.92 -21.81 -1.42
N ASP A 348 11.38 -22.28 -2.53
CA ASP A 348 10.00 -22.77 -2.63
C ASP A 348 9.66 -23.74 -1.49
N GLY A 349 8.46 -23.65 -0.92
CA GLY A 349 8.01 -24.49 0.20
C GLY A 349 8.65 -24.17 1.56
N CYS A 350 9.39 -23.06 1.69
CA CYS A 350 10.10 -22.71 2.91
C CYS A 350 9.49 -21.54 3.70
N ALA A 351 8.60 -20.70 3.11
CA ALA A 351 8.15 -19.48 3.77
C ALA A 351 7.39 -19.75 5.07
N LYS A 352 6.49 -20.71 5.10
CA LYS A 352 5.76 -21.11 6.33
C LYS A 352 6.71 -21.65 7.40
N ARG A 353 7.72 -22.42 6.99
CA ARG A 353 8.73 -22.92 7.92
C ARG A 353 9.55 -21.79 8.53
N VAL A 354 10.02 -20.85 7.71
CA VAL A 354 10.75 -19.65 8.18
C VAL A 354 9.87 -18.81 9.11
N TYR A 355 8.62 -18.58 8.74
CA TYR A 355 7.67 -17.84 9.58
C TYR A 355 7.51 -18.49 10.97
N ASN A 356 7.35 -19.81 11.04
CA ASN A 356 7.21 -20.52 12.32
C ASN A 356 8.50 -20.44 13.15
N LEU A 357 9.66 -20.64 12.54
CA LEU A 357 10.96 -20.49 13.22
C LEU A 357 11.14 -19.08 13.79
N MET A 358 10.79 -18.03 13.03
CA MET A 358 10.86 -16.64 13.48
C MET A 358 9.93 -16.40 14.67
N LYS A 359 8.70 -16.89 14.60
CA LYS A 359 7.72 -16.79 15.68
C LYS A 359 8.21 -17.45 16.96
N ASP A 360 8.76 -18.67 16.86
CA ASP A 360 9.29 -19.42 18.00
C ASP A 360 10.55 -18.76 18.61
N ALA A 361 11.33 -18.04 17.80
CA ALA A 361 12.45 -17.22 18.23
C ALA A 361 12.03 -15.85 18.80
N GLY A 362 10.71 -15.56 18.89
CA GLY A 362 10.18 -14.33 19.44
C GLY A 362 10.18 -13.13 18.48
N VAL A 363 10.22 -13.37 17.16
CA VAL A 363 10.16 -12.35 16.13
C VAL A 363 8.86 -12.45 15.37
N THR A 364 7.99 -11.44 15.49
CA THR A 364 6.72 -11.38 14.78
C THR A 364 6.92 -10.87 13.35
N LEU A 365 6.51 -11.65 12.36
CA LEU A 365 6.39 -11.29 10.95
C LEU A 365 4.93 -11.21 10.52
N THR A 366 4.68 -10.66 9.34
CA THR A 366 3.43 -10.91 8.62
C THR A 366 3.35 -12.39 8.29
N GLU A 367 2.17 -12.99 8.47
CA GLU A 367 1.94 -14.41 8.20
C GLU A 367 2.34 -14.76 6.76
N ALA A 368 3.03 -15.90 6.59
CA ALA A 368 3.38 -16.42 5.26
C ALA A 368 2.11 -16.70 4.45
N GLY A 369 2.09 -16.26 3.19
CA GLY A 369 0.92 -16.32 2.32
C GLY A 369 0.02 -15.08 2.38
N ALA A 370 0.09 -14.22 3.40
CA ALA A 370 -0.77 -13.04 3.50
C ALA A 370 -0.65 -12.06 2.31
N THR A 371 0.46 -12.09 1.59
CA THR A 371 0.71 -11.29 0.38
C THR A 371 0.04 -11.84 -0.89
N TYR A 372 -0.80 -12.86 -0.73
CA TYR A 372 -1.56 -13.52 -1.79
C TYR A 372 -3.06 -13.58 -1.46
N PRO A 373 -3.95 -13.57 -2.47
CA PRO A 373 -5.35 -13.88 -2.30
C PRO A 373 -5.59 -15.15 -1.50
N TYR A 374 -6.59 -15.11 -0.62
CA TYR A 374 -6.98 -16.22 0.26
C TYR A 374 -5.89 -16.66 1.27
N GLY A 375 -4.79 -15.92 1.37
CA GLY A 375 -3.65 -16.27 2.23
C GLY A 375 -2.81 -17.44 1.69
N VAL A 376 -2.88 -17.72 0.39
CA VAL A 376 -2.22 -18.87 -0.24
C VAL A 376 -1.19 -18.41 -1.26
N ASP A 377 0.08 -18.49 -0.88
CA ASP A 377 1.20 -18.42 -1.83
C ASP A 377 1.39 -19.80 -2.48
N PRO A 378 1.16 -19.96 -3.80
CA PRO A 378 1.27 -21.26 -4.46
C PRO A 378 2.66 -21.91 -4.37
N ARG A 379 3.70 -21.08 -4.22
CA ARG A 379 5.09 -21.55 -4.11
C ARG A 379 5.59 -21.60 -2.66
N ASP A 380 4.80 -21.10 -1.70
CA ASP A 380 5.20 -21.00 -0.29
C ASP A 380 6.62 -20.42 -0.11
N ARG A 381 6.87 -19.25 -0.75
CA ARG A 381 8.20 -18.64 -0.82
C ARG A 381 8.28 -17.18 -0.37
N ASN A 382 7.16 -16.44 -0.42
CA ASN A 382 7.21 -15.00 -0.19
C ASN A 382 7.04 -14.63 1.28
N LEU A 383 7.91 -13.75 1.76
CA LEU A 383 7.85 -13.10 3.07
C LEU A 383 7.92 -11.59 2.90
N ARG A 384 7.05 -10.88 3.62
CA ARG A 384 7.04 -9.42 3.69
C ARG A 384 7.83 -8.95 4.90
N ILE A 385 8.90 -8.20 4.69
CA ILE A 385 9.74 -7.63 5.73
C ILE A 385 9.41 -6.15 5.88
N ALA A 386 9.05 -5.73 7.12
CA ALA A 386 8.70 -4.36 7.47
C ALA A 386 9.76 -3.74 8.39
N PRO A 387 10.81 -3.09 7.87
CA PRO A 387 11.92 -2.58 8.68
C PRO A 387 11.59 -1.28 9.43
N THR A 388 10.46 -0.64 9.14
CA THR A 388 10.21 0.74 9.53
C THR A 388 9.96 0.95 11.03
N TYR A 389 9.32 0.00 11.70
CA TYR A 389 8.91 0.14 13.10
C TYR A 389 10.03 -0.09 14.13
N PRO A 390 10.82 -1.20 14.11
CA PRO A 390 11.81 -1.48 15.14
C PRO A 390 12.96 -0.44 15.13
N THR A 391 13.70 -0.35 16.23
CA THR A 391 14.98 0.40 16.25
C THR A 391 16.00 -0.29 15.33
N CYS A 392 17.11 0.38 15.01
CA CYS A 392 18.18 -0.24 14.20
C CYS A 392 18.80 -1.48 14.89
N GLU A 393 18.95 -1.45 16.21
CA GLU A 393 19.51 -2.58 16.98
C GLU A 393 18.56 -3.77 17.02
N GLU A 394 17.27 -3.52 17.28
CA GLU A 394 16.22 -4.55 17.22
C GLU A 394 16.11 -5.15 15.82
N LEU A 395 16.17 -4.30 14.81
CA LEU A 395 16.09 -4.71 13.40
C LEU A 395 17.30 -5.59 13.02
N GLN A 396 18.53 -5.19 13.36
CA GLN A 396 19.72 -5.99 13.09
C GLN A 396 19.58 -7.39 13.70
N THR A 397 19.19 -7.45 14.98
CA THR A 397 18.97 -8.74 15.66
C THR A 397 17.90 -9.57 14.97
N ALA A 398 16.77 -8.97 14.58
CA ALA A 398 15.68 -9.68 13.93
C ALA A 398 16.07 -10.19 12.53
N ILE A 399 16.87 -9.43 11.78
CA ILE A 399 17.34 -9.79 10.45
C ILE A 399 18.41 -10.89 10.52
N ASP A 400 19.31 -10.84 11.51
CA ASP A 400 20.28 -11.93 11.74
C ASP A 400 19.56 -13.26 12.04
N ILE A 401 18.52 -13.24 12.89
CA ILE A 401 17.67 -14.40 13.16
C ILE A 401 16.98 -14.88 11.88
N LEU A 402 16.42 -13.96 11.09
CA LEU A 402 15.75 -14.29 9.83
C LEU A 402 16.69 -15.02 8.87
N CYS A 403 17.93 -14.55 8.72
CA CYS A 403 18.91 -15.20 7.86
C CYS A 403 19.24 -16.62 8.32
N VAL A 404 19.37 -16.84 9.63
CA VAL A 404 19.57 -18.21 10.18
C VAL A 404 18.33 -19.08 9.92
N CYS A 405 17.11 -18.55 10.12
CA CYS A 405 15.88 -19.30 9.85
C CYS A 405 15.73 -19.66 8.37
N VAL A 406 16.07 -18.76 7.45
CA VAL A 406 16.06 -19.04 6.00
C VAL A 406 17.03 -20.15 5.64
N LYS A 407 18.29 -20.05 6.09
CA LYS A 407 19.32 -21.08 5.86
C LYS A 407 18.91 -22.41 6.46
N LEU A 408 18.36 -22.40 7.69
CA LEU A 408 17.92 -23.63 8.37
C LEU A 408 16.77 -24.31 7.62
N ALA A 409 15.74 -23.53 7.20
CA ALA A 409 14.63 -24.09 6.44
C ALA A 409 15.07 -24.65 5.08
N ALA A 410 15.98 -23.95 4.38
CA ALA A 410 16.56 -24.43 3.12
C ALA A 410 17.35 -25.74 3.31
N ALA A 411 18.22 -25.80 4.33
CA ALA A 411 19.01 -27.00 4.65
C ALA A 411 18.12 -28.20 5.07
N GLU A 412 17.08 -27.96 5.89
CA GLU A 412 16.14 -29.01 6.29
C GLU A 412 15.41 -29.59 5.07
N LYS A 413 15.04 -28.76 4.10
CA LYS A 413 14.38 -29.20 2.88
C LYS A 413 15.29 -30.00 1.98
N GLU A 414 16.55 -29.59 1.80
CA GLU A 414 17.54 -30.36 0.99
C GLU A 414 17.84 -31.75 1.56
N VAL A 415 17.84 -31.89 2.88
CA VAL A 415 18.07 -33.19 3.53
C VAL A 415 16.86 -34.14 3.42
N GLN A 416 15.64 -33.56 3.24
CA GLN A 416 14.40 -34.34 3.09
C GLN A 416 14.09 -34.73 1.63
N ALA A 417 14.73 -34.11 0.66
CA ALA A 417 14.57 -34.35 -0.79
C ALA A 417 15.52 -35.41 -1.30
#